data_c5a6de2863165fc48ac0942a8bffdf05
#
_entry.id   c5a6de2863165fc48ac0942a8bffdf05
#
_cell.length_a   1.000
_cell.length_b   1.000
_cell.length_c   1.000
_cell.angle_alpha   90.00
_cell.angle_beta   90.00
_cell.angle_gamma   90.00
#
_symmetry.space_group_name_H-M   'P 1'
#
loop_
_entity.id
_entity.type
_entity.pdbx_description
1 polymer ?
#
loop_
_entity_poly.entity_id
_entity_poly.type
_entity_poly.pdbx_seq_one_letter_code
_entity_poly.pdbx_strand_id
1 'polypeptide(L)'
;MSQQRPKISTSFSYETLEETLDIKPRAEGMMIGIPKEIAFQENRIALTPDAVSVLISNGHQVMIEHNAGEASHFRDKDCSEAGAKIVYDRESVFKAPILVKSAPIIDEDLPLLQLSQIIISPIHLAVMRAEILEKMMEKRVTAISFENLKDDSDSYPIVRSMSEIAG
;
A
#
# COMPACT_ATOMS: atom_id res chain seq x y z
N MET A 1 -20.50 29.85 77.74
CA MET A 1 -20.91 28.91 76.70
C MET A 1 -20.75 29.56 75.35
N SER A 2 -19.68 29.25 74.69
CA SER A 2 -19.32 29.85 73.38
C SER A 2 -19.67 28.85 72.29
N GLN A 3 -20.63 29.21 71.41
CA GLN A 3 -21.04 28.40 70.26
C GLN A 3 -20.10 28.66 69.11
N GLN A 4 -19.30 27.64 68.73
CA GLN A 4 -18.49 27.61 67.55
C GLN A 4 -19.36 27.23 66.34
N ARG A 5 -19.45 28.15 65.33
CA ARG A 5 -20.08 27.89 64.05
C ARG A 5 -19.13 27.07 63.16
N PRO A 6 -19.62 26.04 62.44
CA PRO A 6 -18.76 25.29 61.51
C PRO A 6 -18.44 26.16 60.28
N LYS A 7 -17.14 26.22 59.92
CA LYS A 7 -16.70 26.83 58.67
C LYS A 7 -16.97 25.84 57.52
N ILE A 8 -17.84 26.20 56.62
CA ILE A 8 -18.07 25.49 55.36
C ILE A 8 -16.92 25.93 54.41
N SER A 9 -16.03 25.00 54.15
CA SER A 9 -15.00 25.15 53.14
C SER A 9 -15.62 24.77 51.78
N THR A 10 -15.99 25.75 50.97
CA THR A 10 -16.35 25.57 49.57
C THR A 10 -15.13 25.79 48.71
N SER A 11 -14.31 24.74 48.55
CA SER A 11 -13.38 24.65 47.45
C SER A 11 -13.94 23.65 46.44
N PHE A 12 -14.81 24.14 45.57
CA PHE A 12 -15.09 23.42 44.30
C PHE A 12 -13.86 23.63 43.39
N SER A 13 -12.98 22.65 43.37
CA SER A 13 -12.00 22.50 42.30
C SER A 13 -12.72 21.99 41.09
N TYR A 14 -12.92 22.82 40.10
CA TYR A 14 -13.28 22.36 38.75
C TYR A 14 -11.99 21.84 38.15
N GLU A 15 -11.71 20.56 38.25
CA GLU A 15 -10.76 19.88 37.40
C GLU A 15 -11.40 19.84 36.02
N THR A 16 -10.92 20.67 35.10
CA THR A 16 -11.18 20.50 33.70
C THR A 16 -10.60 19.15 33.31
N LEU A 17 -11.45 18.16 33.01
CA LEU A 17 -11.07 16.96 32.30
C LEU A 17 -10.59 17.41 30.92
N GLU A 18 -9.30 17.72 30.78
CA GLU A 18 -8.64 17.71 29.49
C GLU A 18 -8.65 16.25 29.05
N GLU A 19 -9.57 15.91 28.14
CA GLU A 19 -9.44 14.70 27.35
C GLU A 19 -8.13 14.84 26.56
N THR A 20 -7.08 14.27 27.09
CA THR A 20 -5.86 14.01 26.33
C THR A 20 -6.27 13.04 25.23
N LEU A 21 -6.52 13.60 24.04
CA LEU A 21 -6.59 12.81 22.82
C LEU A 21 -5.28 12.03 22.74
N ASP A 22 -5.33 10.75 23.05
CA ASP A 22 -4.25 9.81 22.82
C ASP A 22 -4.00 9.80 21.31
N ILE A 23 -3.13 10.70 20.85
CA ILE A 23 -2.60 10.67 19.49
C ILE A 23 -1.75 9.40 19.44
N LYS A 24 -2.37 8.29 19.03
CA LYS A 24 -1.62 7.07 18.71
C LYS A 24 -0.50 7.46 17.77
N PRO A 25 0.77 7.13 18.07
CA PRO A 25 1.86 7.41 17.17
C PRO A 25 1.47 6.85 15.80
N ARG A 26 1.47 7.71 14.78
CA ARG A 26 1.18 7.32 13.42
C ARG A 26 2.21 6.25 13.07
N ALA A 27 1.77 5.05 12.71
CA ALA A 27 2.66 4.00 12.27
C ALA A 27 3.62 4.57 11.22
N GLU A 28 4.90 4.24 11.31
CA GLU A 28 5.87 4.68 10.30
C GLU A 28 5.33 4.34 8.92
N GLY A 29 5.31 5.34 8.03
CA GLY A 29 4.75 5.18 6.70
C GLY A 29 5.52 4.12 5.91
N MET A 30 4.82 3.24 5.23
CA MET A 30 5.42 2.23 4.35
C MET A 30 5.85 2.87 3.03
N MET A 31 6.92 2.34 2.44
CA MET A 31 7.35 2.70 1.08
C MET A 31 6.84 1.65 0.10
N ILE A 32 6.09 2.10 -0.90
CA ILE A 32 5.42 1.27 -1.90
C ILE A 32 5.99 1.61 -3.27
N GLY A 33 6.41 0.61 -4.02
CA GLY A 33 6.89 0.73 -5.40
C GLY A 33 5.87 0.19 -6.39
N ILE A 34 5.64 0.93 -7.46
CA ILE A 34 4.78 0.54 -8.57
C ILE A 34 5.64 0.56 -9.84
N PRO A 35 6.15 -0.60 -10.27
CA PRO A 35 6.91 -0.69 -11.51
C PRO A 35 5.98 -0.56 -12.72
N LYS A 36 6.53 -0.14 -13.85
CA LYS A 36 5.88 -0.23 -15.14
C LYS A 36 5.71 -1.70 -15.51
N GLU A 37 4.52 -2.07 -15.93
CA GLU A 37 4.31 -3.42 -16.44
C GLU A 37 4.96 -3.59 -17.81
N ILE A 38 5.72 -4.67 -17.96
CA ILE A 38 6.40 -5.05 -19.21
C ILE A 38 5.94 -6.43 -19.70
N ALA A 39 5.00 -7.07 -18.96
CA ALA A 39 4.37 -8.30 -19.38
C ALA A 39 3.57 -8.09 -20.68
N PHE A 40 3.56 -9.11 -21.53
CA PHE A 40 2.89 -9.04 -22.82
C PHE A 40 1.42 -8.68 -22.67
N GLN A 41 0.97 -7.63 -23.39
CA GLN A 41 -0.41 -7.10 -23.39
C GLN A 41 -0.90 -6.57 -22.04
N GLU A 42 -0.03 -6.35 -21.04
CA GLU A 42 -0.43 -5.69 -19.80
C GLU A 42 -0.28 -4.18 -19.92
N ASN A 43 -1.40 -3.49 -19.91
CA ASN A 43 -1.47 -2.04 -20.05
C ASN A 43 -1.97 -1.33 -18.78
N ARG A 44 -2.31 -2.08 -17.74
CA ARG A 44 -2.85 -1.53 -16.50
C ARG A 44 -1.73 -1.04 -15.60
N ILE A 45 -2.04 -0.01 -14.82
CA ILE A 45 -1.25 0.39 -13.67
C ILE A 45 -1.88 -0.20 -12.39
N ALA A 46 -1.05 -0.59 -11.43
CA ALA A 46 -1.55 -1.24 -10.21
C ALA A 46 -2.41 -0.34 -9.33
N LEU A 47 -2.13 0.96 -9.28
CA LEU A 47 -2.88 1.95 -8.51
C LEU A 47 -3.15 3.21 -9.34
N THR A 48 -4.38 3.71 -9.27
CA THR A 48 -4.76 4.99 -9.89
C THR A 48 -4.20 6.16 -9.07
N PRO A 49 -4.08 7.39 -9.65
CA PRO A 49 -3.68 8.58 -8.91
C PRO A 49 -4.52 8.84 -7.66
N ASP A 50 -5.84 8.58 -7.71
CA ASP A 50 -6.72 8.73 -6.55
C ASP A 50 -6.34 7.76 -5.41
N ALA A 51 -6.07 6.50 -5.74
CA ALA A 51 -5.61 5.51 -4.75
C ALA A 51 -4.24 5.90 -4.16
N VAL A 52 -3.34 6.43 -4.98
CA VAL A 52 -2.04 6.96 -4.53
C VAL A 52 -2.25 8.11 -3.53
N SER A 53 -3.14 9.06 -3.83
CA SER A 53 -3.47 10.18 -2.94
C SER A 53 -3.95 9.70 -1.56
N VAL A 54 -4.77 8.65 -1.51
CA VAL A 54 -5.23 8.04 -0.25
C VAL A 54 -4.05 7.46 0.55
N LEU A 55 -3.13 6.74 -0.10
CA LEU A 55 -1.95 6.18 0.57
C LEU A 55 -1.05 7.30 1.13
N ILE A 56 -0.77 8.33 0.34
CA ILE A 56 0.03 9.50 0.76
C ILE A 56 -0.62 10.21 1.95
N SER A 57 -1.94 10.41 1.91
CA SER A 57 -2.70 11.05 3.00
C SER A 57 -2.62 10.25 4.31
N ASN A 58 -2.47 8.92 4.20
CA ASN A 58 -2.25 8.03 5.33
C ASN A 58 -0.77 7.95 5.78
N GLY A 59 0.12 8.74 5.17
CA GLY A 59 1.52 8.86 5.57
C GLY A 59 2.45 7.84 4.91
N HIS A 60 1.99 7.09 3.91
CA HIS A 60 2.82 6.20 3.12
C HIS A 60 3.59 6.98 2.04
N GLN A 61 4.66 6.39 1.53
CA GLN A 61 5.41 6.91 0.40
C GLN A 61 5.17 6.01 -0.81
N VAL A 62 4.88 6.61 -1.96
CA VAL A 62 4.65 5.86 -3.20
C VAL A 62 5.67 6.28 -4.25
N MET A 63 6.38 5.31 -4.81
CA MET A 63 7.27 5.50 -5.96
C MET A 63 6.65 4.81 -7.17
N ILE A 64 6.62 5.51 -8.30
CA ILE A 64 6.06 5.01 -9.56
C ILE A 64 7.14 5.10 -10.64
N GLU A 65 7.33 4.03 -11.39
CA GLU A 65 8.23 4.04 -12.55
C GLU A 65 7.68 4.96 -13.64
N HIS A 66 8.56 5.73 -14.26
CA HIS A 66 8.24 6.63 -15.36
C HIS A 66 7.40 5.92 -16.44
N ASN A 67 6.33 6.57 -16.89
CA ASN A 67 5.37 6.05 -17.87
C ASN A 67 4.68 4.73 -17.45
N ALA A 68 4.60 4.39 -16.16
CA ALA A 68 3.90 3.19 -15.72
C ALA A 68 2.39 3.22 -15.99
N GLY A 69 1.78 4.42 -15.94
CA GLY A 69 0.33 4.59 -16.18
C GLY A 69 -0.04 5.04 -17.58
N GLU A 70 0.92 5.26 -18.49
CA GLU A 70 0.67 5.86 -19.80
C GLU A 70 -0.34 5.08 -20.64
N ALA A 71 -0.22 3.76 -20.68
CA ALA A 71 -1.12 2.88 -21.41
C ALA A 71 -2.55 2.84 -20.82
N SER A 72 -2.72 3.23 -19.56
CA SER A 72 -4.01 3.39 -18.87
C SER A 72 -4.48 4.85 -18.83
N HIS A 73 -3.87 5.74 -19.63
CA HIS A 73 -4.17 7.19 -19.70
C HIS A 73 -3.88 7.98 -18.39
N PHE A 74 -3.09 7.44 -17.49
CA PHE A 74 -2.57 8.14 -16.33
C PHE A 74 -1.13 8.58 -16.59
N ARG A 75 -0.92 9.88 -16.73
CA ARG A 75 0.42 10.43 -16.98
C ARG A 75 1.20 10.57 -15.68
N ASP A 76 2.50 10.61 -15.76
CA ASP A 76 3.38 10.85 -14.61
C ASP A 76 3.01 12.11 -13.83
N LYS A 77 2.54 13.15 -14.54
CA LYS A 77 2.06 14.37 -13.94
C LYS A 77 0.89 14.12 -12.99
N ASP A 78 -0.09 13.33 -13.43
CA ASP A 78 -1.29 13.02 -12.66
C ASP A 78 -0.92 12.25 -11.38
N CYS A 79 0.03 11.30 -11.50
CA CYS A 79 0.58 10.55 -10.36
C CYS A 79 1.41 11.43 -9.41
N SER A 80 2.21 12.35 -9.95
CA SER A 80 3.02 13.29 -9.17
C SER A 80 2.15 14.30 -8.42
N GLU A 81 1.08 14.79 -9.04
CA GLU A 81 0.09 15.67 -8.38
C GLU A 81 -0.63 14.95 -7.24
N ALA A 82 -0.83 13.63 -7.34
CA ALA A 82 -1.33 12.78 -6.26
C ALA A 82 -0.32 12.54 -5.13
N GLY A 83 0.93 13.01 -5.28
CA GLY A 83 1.99 12.93 -4.28
C GLY A 83 2.98 11.78 -4.48
N ALA A 84 2.89 11.02 -5.57
CA ALA A 84 3.88 9.98 -5.88
C ALA A 84 5.22 10.56 -6.33
N LYS A 85 6.29 9.87 -5.98
CA LYS A 85 7.63 10.13 -6.54
C LYS A 85 7.80 9.35 -7.83
N ILE A 86 7.96 10.06 -8.95
CA ILE A 86 8.28 9.43 -10.23
C ILE A 86 9.78 9.12 -10.27
N VAL A 87 10.13 7.90 -10.66
CA VAL A 87 11.51 7.43 -10.81
C VAL A 87 11.72 6.88 -12.22
N TYR A 88 12.89 7.11 -12.79
CA TYR A 88 13.18 6.82 -14.19
C TYR A 88 13.84 5.47 -14.43
N ASP A 89 14.30 4.84 -13.38
CA ASP A 89 14.92 3.53 -13.45
C ASP A 89 14.12 2.49 -12.65
N ARG A 90 13.97 1.30 -13.24
CA ARG A 90 13.23 0.19 -12.68
C ARG A 90 13.85 -0.32 -11.38
N GLU A 91 15.19 -0.33 -11.29
CA GLU A 91 15.91 -0.80 -10.11
C GLU A 91 15.56 0.02 -8.87
N SER A 92 15.38 1.33 -9.02
CA SER A 92 14.97 2.20 -7.91
C SER A 92 13.58 1.87 -7.37
N VAL A 93 12.63 1.53 -8.24
CA VAL A 93 11.29 1.09 -7.80
C VAL A 93 11.39 -0.21 -7.03
N PHE A 94 12.19 -1.16 -7.53
CA PHE A 94 12.37 -2.48 -6.90
C PHE A 94 13.12 -2.42 -5.56
N LYS A 95 13.71 -1.30 -5.17
CA LYS A 95 14.24 -1.09 -3.81
C LYS A 95 13.16 -0.86 -2.75
N ALA A 96 11.92 -0.60 -3.16
CA ALA A 96 10.82 -0.47 -2.22
C ALA A 96 10.56 -1.79 -1.48
N PRO A 97 10.34 -1.77 -0.16
CA PRO A 97 10.04 -2.99 0.59
C PRO A 97 8.71 -3.63 0.22
N ILE A 98 7.79 -2.85 -0.35
CA ILE A 98 6.51 -3.34 -0.85
C ILE A 98 6.41 -3.00 -2.33
N LEU A 99 6.16 -4.00 -3.17
CA LEU A 99 5.84 -3.84 -4.59
C LEU A 99 4.38 -4.15 -4.85
N VAL A 100 3.73 -3.33 -5.66
CA VAL A 100 2.36 -3.59 -6.14
C VAL A 100 2.39 -3.63 -7.67
N LYS A 101 1.93 -4.76 -8.23
CA LYS A 101 1.94 -5.03 -9.67
C LYS A 101 0.57 -5.48 -10.16
N SER A 102 0.23 -5.13 -11.40
CA SER A 102 -0.98 -5.63 -12.08
C SER A 102 -0.75 -7.00 -12.75
N ALA A 103 0.50 -7.31 -13.11
CA ALA A 103 0.91 -8.56 -13.70
C ALA A 103 1.72 -9.42 -12.73
N PRO A 104 1.82 -10.75 -12.96
CA PRO A 104 2.71 -11.62 -12.21
C PRO A 104 4.19 -11.18 -12.31
N ILE A 105 5.03 -11.71 -11.43
CA ILE A 105 6.49 -11.59 -11.54
C ILE A 105 6.95 -12.36 -12.77
N ILE A 106 7.82 -11.74 -13.55
CA ILE A 106 8.44 -12.30 -14.76
C ILE A 106 9.96 -12.42 -14.60
N ASP A 107 10.62 -13.04 -15.55
CA ASP A 107 12.06 -13.32 -15.49
C ASP A 107 12.90 -12.05 -15.34
N GLU A 108 12.51 -10.99 -16.00
CA GLU A 108 13.18 -9.68 -15.96
C GLU A 108 13.12 -9.01 -14.59
N ASP A 109 12.12 -9.37 -13.77
CA ASP A 109 11.96 -8.86 -12.41
C ASP A 109 12.89 -9.58 -11.41
N LEU A 110 13.21 -10.85 -11.65
CA LEU A 110 13.91 -11.70 -10.69
C LEU A 110 15.25 -11.15 -10.19
N PRO A 111 16.12 -10.59 -11.06
CA PRO A 111 17.39 -10.00 -10.62
C PRO A 111 17.20 -8.79 -9.69
N LEU A 112 16.07 -8.08 -9.81
CA LEU A 112 15.78 -6.84 -9.10
C LEU A 112 15.16 -7.07 -7.72
N LEU A 113 14.62 -8.27 -7.46
CA LEU A 113 13.96 -8.60 -6.19
C LEU A 113 14.90 -8.41 -4.99
N GLN A 114 14.39 -7.75 -3.95
CA GLN A 114 15.12 -7.55 -2.70
C GLN A 114 14.82 -8.67 -1.69
N LEU A 115 15.73 -8.83 -0.72
CA LEU A 115 15.55 -9.79 0.37
C LEU A 115 14.35 -9.38 1.25
N SER A 116 13.50 -10.34 1.60
CA SER A 116 12.32 -10.16 2.47
C SER A 116 11.32 -9.12 1.95
N GLN A 117 11.26 -8.91 0.65
CA GLN A 117 10.34 -7.99 0.00
C GLN A 117 8.91 -8.51 0.03
N ILE A 118 7.93 -7.62 0.16
CA ILE A 118 6.51 -7.94 0.04
C ILE A 118 6.07 -7.61 -1.39
N ILE A 119 5.42 -8.56 -2.06
CA ILE A 119 4.90 -8.37 -3.41
C ILE A 119 3.41 -8.63 -3.40
N ILE A 120 2.63 -7.65 -3.86
CA ILE A 120 1.19 -7.74 -4.04
C ILE A 120 0.93 -7.77 -5.55
N SER A 121 0.55 -8.93 -6.08
CA SER A 121 0.34 -9.14 -7.51
C SER A 121 -0.55 -10.36 -7.76
N PRO A 122 -1.04 -10.58 -8.98
CA PRO A 122 -1.57 -11.91 -9.33
C PRO A 122 -0.41 -12.91 -9.30
N ILE A 123 -0.58 -14.00 -8.60
CA ILE A 123 0.48 -14.99 -8.44
C ILE A 123 0.33 -16.15 -9.43
N HIS A 124 -0.92 -16.55 -9.74
CA HIS A 124 -1.23 -17.67 -10.63
C HIS A 124 -0.42 -18.93 -10.34
N LEU A 125 -0.34 -19.32 -9.06
CA LEU A 125 0.55 -20.37 -8.56
C LEU A 125 0.46 -21.68 -9.36
N ALA A 126 -0.74 -22.02 -9.87
CA ALA A 126 -0.97 -23.25 -10.64
C ALA A 126 -0.21 -23.31 -11.97
N VAL A 127 0.15 -22.15 -12.53
CA VAL A 127 0.86 -22.04 -13.83
C VAL A 127 2.21 -21.33 -13.71
N MET A 128 2.60 -20.96 -12.49
CA MET A 128 3.89 -20.31 -12.23
C MET A 128 5.03 -21.31 -12.51
N ARG A 129 6.08 -20.85 -13.18
CA ARG A 129 7.27 -21.65 -13.38
C ARG A 129 8.03 -21.86 -12.08
N ALA A 130 8.59 -23.07 -11.91
CA ALA A 130 9.31 -23.46 -10.69
C ALA A 130 10.49 -22.52 -10.41
N GLU A 131 11.22 -22.08 -11.45
CA GLU A 131 12.39 -21.20 -11.33
C GLU A 131 12.03 -19.84 -10.72
N ILE A 132 10.85 -19.28 -11.05
CA ILE A 132 10.36 -18.03 -10.46
C ILE A 132 10.09 -18.23 -8.98
N LEU A 133 9.39 -19.31 -8.62
CA LEU A 133 9.08 -19.65 -7.24
C LEU A 133 10.37 -19.86 -6.41
N GLU A 134 11.33 -20.63 -6.93
CA GLU A 134 12.61 -20.87 -6.27
C GLU A 134 13.36 -19.55 -5.99
N LYS A 135 13.40 -18.63 -6.96
CA LYS A 135 14.03 -17.32 -6.79
C LYS A 135 13.32 -16.46 -5.75
N MET A 136 11.98 -16.47 -5.73
CA MET A 136 11.21 -15.76 -4.70
C MET A 136 11.49 -16.36 -3.32
N MET A 137 11.61 -17.68 -3.21
CA MET A 137 11.96 -18.37 -1.95
C MET A 137 13.39 -18.04 -1.51
N GLU A 138 14.39 -18.06 -2.41
CA GLU A 138 15.77 -17.64 -2.11
C GLU A 138 15.83 -16.23 -1.53
N LYS A 139 15.01 -15.31 -2.08
CA LYS A 139 14.90 -13.92 -1.61
C LYS A 139 13.98 -13.76 -0.41
N ARG A 140 13.35 -14.82 0.09
CA ARG A 140 12.37 -14.80 1.19
C ARG A 140 11.24 -13.80 0.93
N VAL A 141 10.77 -13.74 -0.30
CA VAL A 141 9.68 -12.84 -0.69
C VAL A 141 8.39 -13.29 -0.02
N THR A 142 7.64 -12.32 0.51
CA THR A 142 6.25 -12.52 0.93
C THR A 142 5.34 -12.15 -0.23
N ALA A 143 4.74 -13.13 -0.87
CA ALA A 143 3.83 -12.93 -1.99
C ALA A 143 2.37 -12.91 -1.53
N ILE A 144 1.66 -11.84 -1.82
CA ILE A 144 0.23 -11.67 -1.55
C ILE A 144 -0.51 -11.66 -2.87
N SER A 145 -1.24 -12.75 -3.14
CA SER A 145 -2.09 -12.84 -4.33
C SER A 145 -3.39 -12.08 -4.10
N PHE A 146 -3.55 -10.93 -4.75
CA PHE A 146 -4.78 -10.16 -4.62
C PHE A 146 -5.99 -10.85 -5.26
N GLU A 147 -5.79 -11.78 -6.17
CA GLU A 147 -6.85 -12.59 -6.76
C GLU A 147 -7.50 -13.56 -5.76
N ASN A 148 -6.80 -13.87 -4.66
CA ASN A 148 -7.27 -14.75 -3.60
C ASN A 148 -7.75 -13.99 -2.34
N LEU A 149 -7.75 -12.65 -2.38
CA LEU A 149 -8.27 -11.85 -1.27
C LEU A 149 -9.79 -11.92 -1.23
N LYS A 150 -10.32 -12.26 -0.07
CA LYS A 150 -11.74 -12.33 0.21
C LYS A 150 -12.16 -11.21 1.16
N ASP A 151 -13.38 -10.74 0.99
CA ASP A 151 -14.03 -9.87 1.95
C ASP A 151 -14.75 -10.66 3.05
N ASP A 152 -15.36 -9.94 4.00
CA ASP A 152 -16.11 -10.54 5.11
C ASP A 152 -17.33 -11.39 4.66
N SER A 153 -17.78 -11.21 3.42
CA SER A 153 -18.85 -12.00 2.79
C SER A 153 -18.36 -13.21 1.99
N ASP A 154 -17.08 -13.56 2.11
CA ASP A 154 -16.40 -14.63 1.35
C ASP A 154 -16.39 -14.39 -0.17
N SER A 155 -16.55 -13.14 -0.60
CA SER A 155 -16.49 -12.71 -1.99
C SER A 155 -15.06 -12.28 -2.37
N TYR A 156 -14.74 -12.34 -3.67
CA TYR A 156 -13.44 -11.90 -4.23
C TYR A 156 -13.59 -10.51 -4.87
N PRO A 157 -13.49 -9.41 -4.12
CA PRO A 157 -13.87 -8.08 -4.59
C PRO A 157 -13.04 -7.61 -5.78
N ILE A 158 -11.74 -7.91 -5.79
CA ILE A 158 -10.83 -7.48 -6.87
C ILE A 158 -11.13 -8.25 -8.15
N VAL A 159 -11.23 -9.58 -8.07
CA VAL A 159 -11.53 -10.43 -9.23
C VAL A 159 -12.91 -10.11 -9.79
N ARG A 160 -13.89 -9.87 -8.92
CA ARG A 160 -15.24 -9.47 -9.32
C ARG A 160 -15.21 -8.17 -10.12
N SER A 161 -14.56 -7.12 -9.61
CA SER A 161 -14.45 -5.84 -10.31
C SER A 161 -13.75 -5.98 -11.66
N MET A 162 -12.68 -6.79 -11.73
CA MET A 162 -11.98 -7.08 -12.98
C MET A 162 -12.90 -7.80 -13.99
N SER A 163 -13.71 -8.75 -13.53
CA SER A 163 -14.65 -9.49 -14.38
C SER A 163 -15.79 -8.59 -14.90
N GLU A 164 -16.28 -7.68 -14.05
CA GLU A 164 -17.30 -6.70 -14.44
C GLU A 164 -16.80 -5.73 -15.54
N ILE A 165 -15.49 -5.41 -15.55
CA ILE A 165 -14.88 -4.57 -16.59
C ILE A 165 -14.67 -5.38 -17.90
N ALA A 166 -14.39 -6.67 -17.78
CA ALA A 166 -14.11 -7.51 -18.95
C ALA A 166 -15.38 -7.90 -19.77
N GLY A 167 -16.58 -7.65 -19.24
CA GLY A 167 -17.86 -7.87 -19.91
C GLY A 167 -18.63 -9.02 -19.38
#